data_645e09916c04fb0ec209e4b075727255
#
_entry.id   645e09916c04fb0ec209e4b075727255
#
_cell.length_a   1.000
_cell.length_b   1.000
_cell.length_c   1.000
_cell.angle_alpha   90.00
_cell.angle_beta   90.00
_cell.angle_gamma   90.00
#
_symmetry.space_group_name_H-M   'P 1'
#
loop_
_entity.id
_entity.type
_entity.pdbx_description
1 polymer ?
#
loop_
_entity_poly.entity_id
_entity_poly.type
_entity_poly.pdbx_seq_one_letter_code
_entity_poly.pdbx_strand_id
1 'polypeptide(L)'
;GPTLDRIYQDAYLPYTQNTISFDEALDKAEAPIRQFMVKQTRQSDFALFAKLAKLEPDAKAQTAPMRVLVPAFVTSELKSAFQIGFMIFIPFLVIDMIVATIVMSMGMMMLTPTVISLPFKVIFFVLIDGWNLLIGGLVRSFS
;
A
#
# COMPACT_ATOMS: atom_id res chain seq x y z
N GLY A 1 8.30 7.84 -10.97
CA GLY A 1 8.94 8.17 -9.68
C GLY A 1 10.45 8.01 -9.71
N PRO A 2 11.14 8.40 -8.65
CA PRO A 2 12.61 8.37 -8.61
C PRO A 2 13.20 7.00 -8.90
N THR A 3 12.57 5.93 -8.40
CA THR A 3 13.03 4.56 -8.62
C THR A 3 12.98 4.18 -10.10
N LEU A 4 11.88 4.49 -10.77
CA LEU A 4 11.71 4.21 -12.19
C LEU A 4 12.68 5.04 -13.03
N ASP A 5 12.90 6.31 -12.67
CA ASP A 5 13.83 7.18 -13.36
C ASP A 5 15.26 6.64 -13.26
N ARG A 6 15.67 6.17 -12.08
CA ARG A 6 16.98 5.59 -11.87
C ARG A 6 17.18 4.31 -12.69
N ILE A 7 16.16 3.44 -12.72
CA ILE A 7 16.22 2.21 -13.52
C ILE A 7 16.35 2.56 -14.99
N TYR A 8 15.59 3.54 -15.46
CA TYR A 8 15.64 3.97 -16.84
C TYR A 8 17.03 4.49 -17.22
N GLN A 9 17.60 5.39 -16.41
CA GLN A 9 18.87 6.01 -16.72
C GLN A 9 20.07 5.08 -16.53
N ASP A 10 20.04 4.25 -15.47
CA ASP A 10 21.21 3.47 -15.07
C ASP A 10 21.23 2.08 -15.72
N ALA A 11 20.09 1.54 -16.13
CA ALA A 11 20.00 0.19 -16.67
C ALA A 11 19.39 0.15 -18.07
N TYR A 12 18.21 0.72 -18.26
CA TYR A 12 17.46 0.60 -19.51
C TYR A 12 18.14 1.33 -20.67
N LEU A 13 18.46 2.61 -20.49
CA LEU A 13 19.12 3.38 -21.54
C LEU A 13 20.48 2.80 -21.94
N PRO A 14 21.40 2.52 -20.98
CA PRO A 14 22.67 1.88 -21.36
C PRO A 14 22.50 0.55 -22.06
N TYR A 15 21.52 -0.27 -21.66
CA TYR A 15 21.25 -1.55 -22.31
C TYR A 15 20.78 -1.35 -23.76
N THR A 16 19.83 -0.44 -24.00
CA THR A 16 19.32 -0.17 -25.35
C THR A 16 20.37 0.47 -26.26
N GLN A 17 21.34 1.18 -25.68
CA GLN A 17 22.46 1.77 -26.42
C GLN A 17 23.64 0.82 -26.59
N ASN A 18 23.50 -0.44 -26.16
CA ASN A 18 24.52 -1.49 -26.25
C ASN A 18 25.83 -1.12 -25.51
N THR A 19 25.74 -0.27 -24.49
CA THR A 19 26.91 0.08 -23.66
C THR A 19 27.13 -0.90 -22.52
N ILE A 20 26.09 -1.65 -22.15
CA ILE A 20 26.18 -2.71 -21.11
C ILE A 20 25.43 -3.95 -21.58
N SER A 21 25.79 -5.11 -21.01
CA SER A 21 25.10 -6.36 -21.26
C SER A 21 23.77 -6.44 -20.52
N PHE A 22 22.96 -7.44 -20.89
CA PHE A 22 21.70 -7.70 -20.20
C PHE A 22 21.91 -7.99 -18.70
N ASP A 23 22.93 -8.78 -18.36
CA ASP A 23 23.24 -9.10 -16.97
C ASP A 23 23.64 -7.86 -16.18
N GLU A 24 24.45 -6.99 -16.77
CA GLU A 24 24.81 -5.72 -16.13
C GLU A 24 23.58 -4.80 -15.96
N ALA A 25 22.68 -4.80 -16.94
CA ALA A 25 21.44 -4.03 -16.83
C ALA A 25 20.56 -4.52 -15.68
N LEU A 26 20.45 -5.85 -15.51
CA LEU A 26 19.73 -6.43 -14.39
C LEU A 26 20.35 -6.05 -13.05
N ASP A 27 21.68 -6.13 -12.94
CA ASP A 27 22.38 -5.75 -11.72
C ASP A 27 22.17 -4.28 -11.38
N LYS A 28 22.23 -3.40 -12.37
CA LYS A 28 22.00 -1.97 -12.15
C LYS A 28 20.55 -1.64 -11.84
N ALA A 29 19.61 -2.43 -12.33
CA ALA A 29 18.19 -2.24 -11.99
C ALA A 29 17.86 -2.73 -10.60
N GLU A 30 18.58 -3.74 -10.09
CA GLU A 30 18.30 -4.32 -8.75
C GLU A 30 18.44 -3.28 -7.64
N ALA A 31 19.50 -2.48 -7.65
CA ALA A 31 19.77 -1.55 -6.55
C ALA A 31 18.63 -0.54 -6.31
N PRO A 32 18.09 0.16 -7.33
CA PRO A 32 16.95 1.04 -7.12
C PRO A 32 15.69 0.30 -6.66
N ILE A 33 15.44 -0.88 -7.19
CA ILE A 33 14.29 -1.69 -6.81
C ILE A 33 14.43 -2.12 -5.34
N ARG A 34 15.61 -2.59 -4.96
CA ARG A 34 15.89 -2.98 -3.57
C ARG A 34 15.69 -1.81 -2.61
N GLN A 35 16.19 -0.64 -2.94
CA GLN A 35 16.01 0.55 -2.11
C GLN A 35 14.53 0.90 -1.94
N PHE A 36 13.76 0.84 -3.01
CA PHE A 36 12.32 1.08 -2.94
C PHE A 36 11.64 0.07 -2.02
N MET A 37 11.94 -1.22 -2.20
CA MET A 37 11.33 -2.28 -1.40
C MET A 37 11.69 -2.16 0.08
N VAL A 38 12.96 -1.87 0.40
CA VAL A 38 13.40 -1.66 1.77
C VAL A 38 12.65 -0.50 2.42
N LYS A 39 12.51 0.61 1.68
CA LYS A 39 11.81 1.80 2.18
C LYS A 39 10.34 1.50 2.52
N GLN A 40 9.68 0.66 1.72
CA GLN A 40 8.27 0.34 1.89
C GLN A 40 8.04 -0.85 2.83
N THR A 41 9.06 -1.62 3.18
CA THR A 41 8.93 -2.80 4.02
C THR A 41 8.99 -2.42 5.50
N ARG A 42 8.03 -2.91 6.27
CA ARG A 42 8.01 -2.73 7.73
C ARG A 42 9.08 -3.60 8.37
N GLN A 43 9.76 -3.05 9.38
CA GLN A 43 10.80 -3.79 10.09
C GLN A 43 10.28 -5.09 10.71
N SER A 44 9.07 -5.08 11.24
CA SER A 44 8.46 -6.29 11.82
C SER A 44 8.23 -7.38 10.77
N ASP A 45 7.79 -7.01 9.57
CA ASP A 45 7.57 -7.97 8.49
C ASP A 45 8.90 -8.52 7.97
N PHE A 46 9.92 -7.67 7.82
CA PHE A 46 11.25 -8.13 7.46
C PHE A 46 11.81 -9.09 8.50
N ALA A 47 11.68 -8.76 9.80
CA ALA A 47 12.17 -9.60 10.88
C ALA A 47 11.52 -10.98 10.86
N LEU A 48 10.22 -11.06 10.57
CA LEU A 48 9.51 -12.34 10.49
C LEU A 48 10.11 -13.23 9.39
N PHE A 49 10.26 -12.70 8.17
CA PHE A 49 10.77 -13.50 7.06
C PHE A 49 12.27 -13.80 7.21
N ALA A 50 13.04 -12.89 7.79
CA ALA A 50 14.44 -13.14 8.11
C ALA A 50 14.57 -14.31 9.10
N LYS A 51 13.73 -14.35 10.12
CA LYS A 51 13.72 -15.44 11.09
C LYS A 51 13.32 -16.76 10.43
N LEU A 52 12.30 -16.76 9.59
CA LEU A 52 11.87 -17.96 8.87
C LEU A 52 12.98 -18.49 7.94
N ALA A 53 13.76 -17.63 7.37
CA ALA A 53 14.89 -17.99 6.50
C ALA A 53 16.15 -18.29 7.28
N LYS A 54 16.11 -18.23 8.62
CA LYS A 54 17.24 -18.50 9.52
C LYS A 54 18.44 -17.59 9.28
N LEU A 55 18.16 -16.32 8.96
CA LEU A 55 19.22 -15.31 8.87
C LEU A 55 19.72 -14.92 10.25
N GLU A 56 20.92 -14.31 10.29
CA GLU A 56 21.49 -13.80 11.53
C GLU A 56 20.55 -12.77 12.17
N PRO A 57 20.49 -12.70 13.52
CA PRO A 57 19.59 -11.75 14.19
C PRO A 57 19.86 -10.29 13.83
N ASP A 58 21.09 -9.95 13.41
CA ASP A 58 21.48 -8.60 13.02
C ASP A 58 21.39 -8.36 11.51
N ALA A 59 20.79 -9.28 10.75
CA ALA A 59 20.62 -9.12 9.31
C ALA A 59 19.86 -7.86 8.97
N LYS A 60 20.33 -7.15 7.94
CA LYS A 60 19.74 -5.91 7.48
C LYS A 60 18.97 -6.10 6.16
N ALA A 61 17.85 -5.39 6.02
CA ALA A 61 17.04 -5.47 4.82
C ALA A 61 17.84 -5.04 3.58
N GLN A 62 18.75 -4.09 3.72
CA GLN A 62 19.56 -3.56 2.61
C GLN A 62 20.44 -4.62 1.96
N THR A 63 20.86 -5.62 2.71
CA THR A 63 21.77 -6.67 2.24
C THR A 63 21.15 -8.06 2.22
N ALA A 64 19.86 -8.17 2.60
CA ALA A 64 19.19 -9.46 2.67
C ALA A 64 18.96 -10.05 1.26
N PRO A 65 18.90 -11.39 1.14
CA PRO A 65 18.53 -12.02 -0.13
C PRO A 65 17.14 -11.59 -0.58
N MET A 66 16.94 -11.50 -1.89
CA MET A 66 15.64 -11.13 -2.45
C MET A 66 14.55 -12.12 -2.07
N ARG A 67 14.86 -13.40 -1.90
CA ARG A 67 13.90 -14.41 -1.44
C ARG A 67 13.30 -14.10 -0.07
N VAL A 68 13.96 -13.25 0.72
CA VAL A 68 13.47 -12.78 2.02
C VAL A 68 12.81 -11.42 1.88
N LEU A 69 13.42 -10.51 1.15
CA LEU A 69 12.94 -9.14 1.01
C LEU A 69 11.63 -9.05 0.23
N VAL A 70 11.48 -9.80 -0.86
CA VAL A 70 10.27 -9.76 -1.69
C VAL A 70 9.02 -10.15 -0.90
N PRO A 71 8.98 -11.30 -0.19
CA PRO A 71 7.81 -11.65 0.62
C PRO A 71 7.53 -10.62 1.73
N ALA A 72 8.57 -10.10 2.38
CA ALA A 72 8.40 -9.08 3.41
C ALA A 72 7.80 -7.80 2.83
N PHE A 73 8.26 -7.38 1.66
CA PHE A 73 7.71 -6.22 0.95
C PHE A 73 6.24 -6.43 0.59
N VAL A 74 5.90 -7.57 -0.01
CA VAL A 74 4.53 -7.89 -0.40
C VAL A 74 3.61 -7.90 0.83
N THR A 75 4.06 -8.50 1.94
CA THR A 75 3.29 -8.53 3.18
C THR A 75 3.03 -7.12 3.70
N SER A 76 4.06 -6.25 3.70
CA SER A 76 3.90 -4.86 4.14
C SER A 76 2.94 -4.09 3.25
N GLU A 77 3.01 -4.28 1.93
CA GLU A 77 2.11 -3.60 0.98
C GLU A 77 0.66 -4.08 1.16
N LEU A 78 0.44 -5.36 1.38
CA LEU A 78 -0.90 -5.89 1.65
C LEU A 78 -1.47 -5.30 2.95
N LYS A 79 -0.67 -5.23 4.02
CA LYS A 79 -1.10 -4.61 5.28
C LYS A 79 -1.48 -3.15 5.07
N SER A 80 -0.67 -2.40 4.32
CA SER A 80 -0.96 -1.00 4.01
C SER A 80 -2.25 -0.85 3.21
N ALA A 81 -2.47 -1.71 2.21
CA ALA A 81 -3.68 -1.71 1.41
C ALA A 81 -4.93 -2.00 2.28
N PHE A 82 -4.86 -2.98 3.17
CA PHE A 82 -5.94 -3.27 4.10
C PHE A 82 -6.22 -2.11 5.05
N GLN A 83 -5.18 -1.46 5.57
CA GLN A 83 -5.33 -0.32 6.45
C GLN A 83 -6.02 0.85 5.74
N ILE A 84 -5.64 1.16 4.51
CA ILE A 84 -6.25 2.21 3.71
C ILE A 84 -7.72 1.89 3.46
N GLY A 85 -8.03 0.66 3.04
CA GLY A 85 -9.40 0.21 2.82
C GLY A 85 -10.26 0.30 4.08
N PHE A 86 -9.69 -0.07 5.22
CA PHE A 86 -10.38 -0.01 6.50
C PHE A 86 -10.67 1.44 6.92
N MET A 87 -9.71 2.34 6.71
CA MET A 87 -9.88 3.76 7.05
C MET A 87 -10.96 4.41 6.18
N ILE A 88 -11.14 3.97 4.95
CA ILE A 88 -12.23 4.44 4.10
C ILE A 88 -13.58 3.86 4.56
N PHE A 89 -13.56 2.62 4.99
CA PHE A 89 -14.77 1.89 5.40
C PHE A 89 -15.37 2.42 6.71
N ILE A 90 -14.55 2.83 7.67
CA ILE A 90 -15.00 3.25 9.00
C ILE A 90 -16.05 4.39 8.94
N PRO A 91 -15.83 5.49 8.22
CA PRO A 91 -16.84 6.55 8.15
C PRO A 91 -18.19 6.06 7.63
N PHE A 92 -18.19 5.19 6.63
CA PHE A 92 -19.41 4.62 6.07
C PHE A 92 -20.12 3.70 7.07
N LEU A 93 -19.35 2.92 7.81
CA LEU A 93 -19.91 2.05 8.85
C LEU A 93 -20.58 2.87 9.96
N VAL A 94 -19.96 3.96 10.40
CA VAL A 94 -20.55 4.85 11.41
C VAL A 94 -21.87 5.43 10.92
N ILE A 95 -21.93 5.89 9.67
CA ILE A 95 -23.15 6.41 9.07
C ILE A 95 -24.24 5.33 9.00
N ASP A 96 -23.90 4.10 8.62
CA ASP A 96 -24.83 2.98 8.60
C ASP A 96 -25.44 2.75 9.99
N MET A 97 -24.61 2.75 11.02
CA MET A 97 -25.08 2.54 12.40
C MET A 97 -26.00 3.65 12.87
N ILE A 98 -25.66 4.90 12.59
CA ILE A 98 -26.47 6.06 12.98
C ILE A 98 -27.81 6.01 12.27
N VAL A 99 -27.83 5.81 10.95
CA VAL A 99 -29.07 5.74 10.16
C VAL A 99 -29.94 4.57 10.64
N ALA A 100 -29.33 3.41 10.87
CA ALA A 100 -30.06 2.24 11.37
C ALA A 100 -30.75 2.53 12.70
N THR A 101 -30.03 3.19 13.61
CA THR A 101 -30.56 3.57 14.92
C THR A 101 -31.74 4.53 14.80
N ILE A 102 -31.62 5.55 13.95
CA ILE A 102 -32.69 6.53 13.73
C ILE A 102 -33.92 5.86 13.11
N VAL A 103 -33.72 5.06 12.07
CA VAL A 103 -34.82 4.36 11.36
C VAL A 103 -35.53 3.43 12.31
N MET A 104 -34.83 2.65 13.12
CA MET A 104 -35.43 1.75 14.08
C MET A 104 -36.18 2.50 15.18
N SER A 105 -35.65 3.66 15.62
CA SER A 105 -36.34 4.52 16.61
C SER A 105 -37.63 5.09 16.09
N MET A 106 -37.71 5.35 14.78
CA MET A 106 -38.91 5.86 14.13
C MET A 106 -39.91 4.76 13.75
N GLY A 107 -39.59 3.51 13.99
CA GLY A 107 -40.48 2.38 13.65
C GLY A 107 -40.49 2.03 12.18
N MET A 108 -39.54 2.54 11.39
CA MET A 108 -39.48 2.29 9.94
C MET A 108 -38.77 0.98 9.62
N MET A 109 -39.23 -0.12 10.19
CA MET A 109 -38.57 -1.41 10.05
C MET A 109 -38.69 -2.04 8.67
N MET A 110 -39.56 -1.51 7.80
CA MET A 110 -39.78 -2.05 6.47
C MET A 110 -38.75 -1.56 5.44
N LEU A 111 -37.98 -0.52 5.75
CA LEU A 111 -36.93 -0.01 4.87
C LEU A 111 -35.57 -0.54 5.32
N THR A 112 -34.76 -0.96 4.36
CA THR A 112 -33.40 -1.40 4.65
C THR A 112 -32.55 -0.20 5.07
N PRO A 113 -31.96 -0.16 6.29
CA PRO A 113 -31.12 0.97 6.70
C PRO A 113 -29.99 1.27 5.75
N THR A 114 -29.41 0.24 5.14
CA THR A 114 -28.33 0.39 4.16
C THR A 114 -28.75 1.24 2.97
N VAL A 115 -29.98 1.05 2.45
CA VAL A 115 -30.49 1.81 1.30
C VAL A 115 -30.66 3.27 1.67
N ILE A 116 -31.17 3.55 2.87
CA ILE A 116 -31.38 4.93 3.33
C ILE A 116 -30.04 5.63 3.59
N SER A 117 -29.04 4.91 4.10
CA SER A 117 -27.74 5.49 4.45
C SER A 117 -26.88 5.80 3.23
N LEU A 118 -27.12 5.15 2.09
CA LEU A 118 -26.27 5.27 0.91
C LEU A 118 -26.13 6.71 0.40
N PRO A 119 -27.21 7.51 0.23
CA PRO A 119 -27.06 8.91 -0.17
C PRO A 119 -26.27 9.73 0.85
N PHE A 120 -26.46 9.47 2.14
CA PHE A 120 -25.73 10.17 3.20
C PHE A 120 -24.26 9.82 3.17
N LYS A 121 -23.90 8.57 2.89
CA LYS A 121 -22.50 8.16 2.76
C LYS A 121 -21.82 8.92 1.64
N VAL A 122 -22.46 9.03 0.48
CA VAL A 122 -21.89 9.73 -0.67
C VAL A 122 -21.70 11.20 -0.36
N ILE A 123 -22.71 11.85 0.20
CA ILE A 123 -22.66 13.27 0.57
C ILE A 123 -21.55 13.50 1.61
N PHE A 124 -21.47 12.67 2.64
CA PHE A 124 -20.48 12.80 3.69
C PHE A 124 -19.07 12.65 3.11
N PHE A 125 -18.86 11.66 2.24
CA PHE A 125 -17.55 11.42 1.61
C PHE A 125 -17.12 12.65 0.79
N VAL A 126 -18.04 13.26 0.07
CA VAL A 126 -17.75 14.48 -0.71
C VAL A 126 -17.45 15.66 0.23
N LEU A 127 -18.23 15.82 1.31
CA LEU A 127 -18.08 16.94 2.23
C LEU A 127 -16.73 16.93 2.95
N ILE A 128 -16.24 15.76 3.33
CA ILE A 128 -14.93 15.66 4.00
C ILE A 128 -13.76 15.62 3.00
N ASP A 129 -14.07 15.81 1.71
CA ASP A 129 -13.05 15.78 0.66
C ASP A 129 -12.28 14.46 0.64
N GLY A 130 -13.05 13.35 0.78
CA GLY A 130 -12.47 12.01 0.91
C GLY A 130 -11.60 11.60 -0.27
N TRP A 131 -11.96 12.07 -1.47
CA TRP A 131 -11.17 11.78 -2.66
C TRP A 131 -9.75 12.35 -2.56
N ASN A 132 -9.59 13.58 -2.07
CA ASN A 132 -8.27 14.17 -1.88
C ASN A 132 -7.50 13.46 -0.79
N LEU A 133 -8.17 13.09 0.30
CA LEU A 133 -7.53 12.32 1.36
C LEU A 133 -7.05 10.97 0.86
N LEU A 134 -7.86 10.28 0.07
CA LEU A 134 -7.52 8.97 -0.49
C LEU A 134 -6.35 9.07 -1.46
N ILE A 135 -6.47 9.93 -2.47
CA ILE A 135 -5.44 10.07 -3.50
C ILE A 135 -4.16 10.64 -2.91
N GLY A 136 -4.27 11.68 -2.09
CA GLY A 136 -3.10 12.27 -1.42
C GLY A 136 -2.38 11.30 -0.52
N GLY A 137 -3.12 10.47 0.23
CA GLY A 137 -2.54 9.44 1.07
C GLY A 137 -1.82 8.37 0.27
N LEU A 138 -2.42 7.91 -0.83
CA LEU A 138 -1.80 6.91 -1.70
C LEU A 138 -0.52 7.45 -2.35
N VAL A 139 -0.56 8.68 -2.87
CA VAL A 139 0.62 9.30 -3.48
C VAL A 139 1.74 9.44 -2.47
N ARG A 140 1.43 9.90 -1.26
CA ARG A 140 2.45 10.08 -0.21
C ARG A 140 3.05 8.76 0.26
N SER A 141 2.28 7.67 0.22
CA SER A 141 2.79 6.36 0.64
C SER A 141 3.86 5.81 -0.30
N PHE A 142 3.91 6.31 -1.55
CA PHE A 142 4.88 5.86 -2.55
C PHE A 142 5.97 6.89 -2.85
N SER A 143 5.96 8.01 -2.18
CA SER A 143 6.99 9.06 -2.40
C SER A 143 8.18 8.92 -1.46
#